data_52cf5517b8b7f8f155836e24ebeccc2f
#
_entry.id   52cf5517b8b7f8f155836e24ebeccc2f
#
_cell.length_a   1.000
_cell.length_b   1.000
_cell.length_c   1.000
_cell.angle_alpha   90.00
_cell.angle_beta   90.00
_cell.angle_gamma   90.00
#
_symmetry.space_group_name_H-M   'P 1'
#
loop_
_entity.id
_entity.type
_entity.pdbx_description
1 polymer ?
#
loop_
_entity_poly.entity_id
_entity_poly.type
_entity_poly.pdbx_seq_one_letter_code
_entity_poly.pdbx_strand_id
1 'polypeptide(L)'
;SIISAQGANGNVYALDIPTTAYSNDLKPERKNSWEVGLDWRFLENRIGVDVTYYKENTKDQLMNISVPYQSGIKNQFINAGNIQNQGWEVPLNTTPFENQDWTWDLNFTFSKNSSKIVELHENVANYIGLTGDPAYGNYRIGSVAKVGGAYGLLMSDSAPKIDKASGLPVLSTAYYNYNNMHAVYNERAGVVEEVGDINPDFLAGMNTSLRYKNWTLRAQLDARFGGYVASYNNRYGTAYGFLGESMKWRDAENGGMTFTSIWDGKTYHDGMIPNGIILGGEVLNTPNGTYTVAAGGESYESLYKKGIVDPQHGTSWTYWNNAWSTGTINDSWYKELNYIALREVSVSYSFPSAIAKKIGASSLNVTAAGRNLGYLLNSMPDNMNPESMRGTQASQFMIRSVSPYVANYTLTINATF
;
A
#
# COMPACT_ATOMS: atom_id res chain seq x y z
N SER A 1 -34.40 8.97 -14.62
CA SER A 1 -34.91 7.69 -15.11
C SER A 1 -36.04 7.17 -14.21
N ILE A 2 -36.89 6.32 -14.74
CA ILE A 2 -37.92 5.61 -13.95
C ILE A 2 -37.30 4.25 -13.59
N ILE A 3 -37.20 3.96 -12.31
CA ILE A 3 -36.78 2.63 -11.80
C ILE A 3 -38.04 1.88 -11.35
N SER A 4 -38.08 0.58 -11.62
CA SER A 4 -39.14 -0.31 -11.12
C SER A 4 -38.53 -1.35 -10.19
N ALA A 5 -39.19 -1.58 -9.06
CA ALA A 5 -38.86 -2.69 -8.16
C ALA A 5 -40.11 -3.57 -7.98
N GLN A 6 -39.92 -4.88 -7.88
CA GLN A 6 -41.00 -5.82 -7.64
C GLN A 6 -41.37 -5.79 -6.15
N GLY A 7 -42.54 -5.25 -5.84
CA GLY A 7 -43.09 -5.27 -4.49
C GLY A 7 -44.07 -6.43 -4.31
N ALA A 8 -44.54 -6.67 -3.09
CA ALA A 8 -45.47 -7.74 -2.75
C ALA A 8 -46.84 -7.64 -3.51
N ASN A 9 -47.20 -6.45 -3.96
CA ASN A 9 -48.47 -6.16 -4.65
C ASN A 9 -48.27 -5.71 -6.11
N GLY A 10 -47.14 -6.05 -6.75
CA GLY A 10 -46.84 -5.65 -8.12
C GLY A 10 -45.65 -4.68 -8.23
N ASN A 11 -45.39 -4.17 -9.42
CA ASN A 11 -44.26 -3.27 -9.65
C ASN A 11 -44.53 -1.88 -9.04
N VAL A 12 -43.59 -1.44 -8.22
CA VAL A 12 -43.52 -0.06 -7.71
C VAL A 12 -42.59 0.73 -8.61
N TYR A 13 -43.09 1.83 -9.15
CA TYR A 13 -42.29 2.74 -9.99
C TYR A 13 -41.85 3.94 -9.16
N ALA A 14 -40.56 4.22 -9.17
CA ALA A 14 -39.97 5.39 -8.52
C ALA A 14 -39.23 6.25 -9.53
N LEU A 15 -39.21 7.55 -9.31
CA LEU A 15 -38.36 8.46 -10.09
C LEU A 15 -36.93 8.37 -9.56
N ASP A 16 -36.04 7.92 -10.42
CA ASP A 16 -34.60 7.97 -10.10
C ASP A 16 -34.09 9.39 -10.37
N ILE A 17 -33.79 10.09 -9.32
CA ILE A 17 -33.13 11.40 -9.38
C ILE A 17 -31.64 11.17 -9.57
N PRO A 18 -30.99 11.79 -10.59
CA PRO A 18 -29.56 11.69 -10.76
C PRO A 18 -28.81 12.08 -9.47
N THR A 19 -27.98 11.23 -8.96
CA THR A 19 -27.19 11.52 -7.75
C THR A 19 -25.98 12.40 -8.04
N THR A 20 -25.70 12.67 -9.32
CA THR A 20 -24.59 13.51 -9.78
C THR A 20 -25.13 14.68 -10.57
N ALA A 21 -24.74 15.89 -10.19
CA ALA A 21 -24.98 17.11 -10.94
C ALA A 21 -23.74 17.52 -11.74
N TYR A 22 -23.96 18.28 -12.79
CA TYR A 22 -22.90 18.90 -13.58
C TYR A 22 -23.00 20.42 -13.42
N SER A 23 -21.86 21.09 -13.25
CA SER A 23 -21.84 22.55 -13.28
C SER A 23 -22.26 23.06 -14.66
N ASN A 24 -23.01 24.15 -14.71
CA ASN A 24 -23.39 24.78 -15.97
C ASN A 24 -22.23 25.47 -16.67
N ASP A 25 -21.14 25.76 -15.95
CA ASP A 25 -19.97 26.51 -16.41
C ASP A 25 -18.76 25.61 -16.68
N LEU A 26 -18.99 24.33 -17.03
CA LEU A 26 -17.90 23.40 -17.31
C LEU A 26 -17.06 23.87 -18.49
N LYS A 27 -15.75 23.92 -18.28
CA LYS A 27 -14.73 24.26 -19.28
C LYS A 27 -13.92 23.01 -19.65
N PRO A 28 -13.37 22.98 -20.88
CA PRO A 28 -12.41 21.94 -21.24
C PRO A 28 -11.15 22.03 -20.38
N GLU A 29 -10.62 20.89 -20.00
CA GLU A 29 -9.30 20.79 -19.37
C GLU A 29 -8.23 21.31 -20.32
N ARG A 30 -7.23 22.02 -19.78
CA ARG A 30 -6.09 22.55 -20.53
C ARG A 30 -4.80 22.02 -19.97
N LYS A 31 -4.07 21.26 -20.80
CA LYS A 31 -2.76 20.73 -20.45
C LYS A 31 -1.68 21.58 -21.13
N ASN A 32 -0.78 22.13 -20.32
CA ASN A 32 0.44 22.78 -20.76
C ASN A 32 1.62 21.93 -20.32
N SER A 33 2.46 21.51 -21.26
CA SER A 33 3.65 20.70 -20.97
C SER A 33 4.86 21.25 -21.70
N TRP A 34 6.02 21.06 -21.11
CA TRP A 34 7.30 21.22 -21.74
C TRP A 34 8.21 20.07 -21.32
N GLU A 35 9.14 19.75 -22.19
CA GLU A 35 10.07 18.64 -22.05
C GLU A 35 11.44 19.06 -22.57
N VAL A 36 12.48 18.62 -21.87
CA VAL A 36 13.86 18.78 -22.31
C VAL A 36 14.53 17.42 -22.22
N GLY A 37 15.13 16.98 -23.33
CA GLY A 37 15.79 15.69 -23.42
C GLY A 37 17.21 15.82 -23.93
N LEU A 38 18.06 14.88 -23.53
CA LEU A 38 19.41 14.67 -24.01
C LEU A 38 19.57 13.20 -24.38
N ASP A 39 19.91 12.93 -25.64
CA ASP A 39 20.33 11.61 -26.11
C ASP A 39 21.85 11.66 -26.33
N TRP A 40 22.57 10.83 -25.60
CA TRP A 40 24.01 10.75 -25.66
C TRP A 40 24.48 9.34 -25.95
N ARG A 41 25.24 9.17 -27.05
CA ARG A 41 25.83 7.92 -27.49
C ARG A 41 27.35 8.04 -27.48
N PHE A 42 28.05 7.07 -26.90
CA PHE A 42 29.50 7.06 -26.86
C PHE A 42 30.07 5.64 -26.90
N LEU A 43 31.39 5.51 -27.03
CA LEU A 43 32.10 4.26 -27.22
C LEU A 43 31.53 3.42 -28.39
N GLU A 44 31.40 4.05 -29.58
CA GLU A 44 30.86 3.40 -30.79
C GLU A 44 29.43 2.85 -30.57
N ASN A 45 28.57 3.60 -29.87
CA ASN A 45 27.21 3.22 -29.46
C ASN A 45 27.10 2.10 -28.44
N ARG A 46 28.23 1.70 -27.80
CA ARG A 46 28.17 0.69 -26.74
C ARG A 46 27.52 1.18 -25.46
N ILE A 47 27.46 2.48 -25.26
CA ILE A 47 26.72 3.10 -24.18
C ILE A 47 25.84 4.20 -24.76
N GLY A 48 24.56 4.11 -24.52
CA GLY A 48 23.55 5.11 -24.85
C GLY A 48 22.77 5.50 -23.60
N VAL A 49 22.72 6.79 -23.32
CA VAL A 49 21.96 7.37 -22.21
C VAL A 49 21.00 8.40 -22.77
N ASP A 50 19.72 8.23 -22.53
CA ASP A 50 18.73 9.25 -22.76
C ASP A 50 18.30 9.80 -21.40
N VAL A 51 18.22 11.12 -21.28
CA VAL A 51 17.75 11.76 -20.05
C VAL A 51 16.67 12.74 -20.45
N THR A 52 15.48 12.54 -19.96
CA THR A 52 14.34 13.42 -20.19
C THR A 52 13.84 13.99 -18.87
N TYR A 53 13.65 15.31 -18.85
CA TYR A 53 12.92 15.97 -17.78
C TYR A 53 11.66 16.60 -18.37
N TYR A 54 10.53 16.38 -17.75
CA TYR A 54 9.27 16.98 -18.14
C TYR A 54 8.58 17.69 -16.98
N LYS A 55 7.77 18.68 -17.34
CA LYS A 55 6.86 19.34 -16.42
C LYS A 55 5.57 19.68 -17.14
N GLU A 56 4.46 19.31 -16.53
CA GLU A 56 3.13 19.56 -17.06
C GLU A 56 2.18 20.11 -16.01
N ASN A 57 1.28 20.97 -16.43
CA ASN A 57 0.18 21.47 -15.63
C ASN A 57 -1.14 21.21 -16.36
N THR A 58 -2.06 20.53 -15.69
CA THR A 58 -3.45 20.38 -16.14
C THR A 58 -4.30 21.35 -15.36
N LYS A 59 -4.78 22.39 -16.02
CA LYS A 59 -5.68 23.40 -15.48
C LYS A 59 -7.14 23.04 -15.79
N ASP A 60 -8.04 23.59 -15.01
CA ASP A 60 -9.48 23.35 -15.15
C ASP A 60 -9.84 21.84 -15.07
N GLN A 61 -9.07 21.06 -14.30
CA GLN A 61 -9.25 19.61 -14.17
C GLN A 61 -10.69 19.30 -13.74
N LEU A 62 -11.35 18.43 -14.49
CA LEU A 62 -12.69 17.95 -14.13
C LEU A 62 -12.62 16.96 -12.99
N MET A 63 -13.26 17.29 -11.90
CA MET A 63 -13.32 16.46 -10.71
C MET A 63 -14.75 16.23 -10.25
N ASN A 64 -14.97 15.07 -9.71
CA ASN A 64 -16.22 14.71 -9.05
C ASN A 64 -16.08 14.98 -7.55
N ILE A 65 -16.72 16.01 -7.05
CA ILE A 65 -16.70 16.37 -5.64
C ILE A 65 -17.97 15.87 -4.93
N SER A 66 -17.80 15.43 -3.70
CA SER A 66 -18.95 15.14 -2.82
C SER A 66 -19.57 16.43 -2.33
N VAL A 67 -20.89 16.52 -2.40
CA VAL A 67 -21.64 17.67 -1.90
C VAL A 67 -22.57 17.25 -0.74
N PRO A 68 -22.96 18.18 0.15
CA PRO A 68 -23.85 17.86 1.26
C PRO A 68 -25.16 17.24 0.78
N TYR A 69 -25.61 16.17 1.42
CA TYR A 69 -26.84 15.43 1.07
C TYR A 69 -28.09 16.31 1.04
N GLN A 70 -28.08 17.40 1.78
CA GLN A 70 -29.18 18.37 1.82
C GLN A 70 -29.44 19.04 0.46
N SER A 71 -28.49 19.01 -0.46
CA SER A 71 -28.64 19.49 -1.84
C SER A 71 -29.50 18.59 -2.72
N GLY A 72 -29.82 17.37 -2.26
CA GLY A 72 -30.52 16.35 -3.05
C GLY A 72 -29.64 15.58 -4.03
N ILE A 73 -28.34 15.89 -4.13
CA ILE A 73 -27.34 15.21 -4.94
C ILE A 73 -26.19 14.75 -4.06
N LYS A 74 -25.48 13.72 -4.51
CA LYS A 74 -24.31 13.19 -3.78
C LYS A 74 -23.00 13.78 -4.28
N ASN A 75 -22.94 14.01 -5.58
CA ASN A 75 -21.73 14.41 -6.28
C ASN A 75 -22.01 15.53 -7.27
N GLN A 76 -21.00 16.34 -7.51
CA GLN A 76 -21.03 17.36 -8.54
C GLN A 76 -19.74 17.36 -9.36
N PHE A 77 -19.88 17.37 -10.69
CA PHE A 77 -18.76 17.58 -11.60
C PHE A 77 -18.49 19.07 -11.76
N ILE A 78 -17.27 19.48 -11.45
CA ILE A 78 -16.80 20.86 -11.58
C ILE A 78 -15.38 20.89 -12.15
N ASN A 79 -14.95 22.02 -12.66
CA ASN A 79 -13.55 22.29 -12.93
C ASN A 79 -12.87 22.66 -11.58
N ALA A 80 -12.21 21.70 -10.96
CA ALA A 80 -11.87 21.79 -9.55
C ALA A 80 -10.41 22.06 -9.25
N GLY A 81 -9.50 22.10 -10.27
CA GLY A 81 -8.13 22.27 -9.88
C GLY A 81 -7.10 22.47 -10.99
N ASN A 82 -5.89 22.74 -10.51
CA ASN A 82 -4.66 22.73 -11.29
C ASN A 82 -3.73 21.69 -10.69
N ILE A 83 -3.43 20.64 -11.46
CA ILE A 83 -2.53 19.55 -11.08
C ILE A 83 -1.24 19.70 -11.87
N GLN A 84 -0.12 19.70 -11.16
CA GLN A 84 1.21 19.71 -11.74
C GLN A 84 1.85 18.33 -11.59
N ASN A 85 2.41 17.81 -12.68
CA ASN A 85 3.29 16.65 -12.69
C ASN A 85 4.65 17.08 -13.25
N GLN A 86 5.71 16.54 -12.66
CA GLN A 86 7.08 16.73 -13.17
C GLN A 86 7.88 15.48 -12.87
N GLY A 87 8.83 15.18 -13.76
CA GLY A 87 9.56 13.93 -13.60
C GLY A 87 10.80 13.81 -14.44
N TRP A 88 11.50 12.71 -14.19
CA TRP A 88 12.68 12.28 -14.89
C TRP A 88 12.46 10.90 -15.49
N GLU A 89 12.94 10.72 -16.72
CA GLU A 89 13.01 9.42 -17.36
C GLU A 89 14.44 9.22 -17.86
N VAL A 90 15.05 8.08 -17.51
CA VAL A 90 16.44 7.79 -17.83
C VAL A 90 16.58 6.34 -18.28
N PRO A 91 16.37 6.03 -19.57
CA PRO A 91 16.83 4.78 -20.15
C PRO A 91 18.35 4.81 -20.38
N LEU A 92 19.00 3.72 -19.97
CA LEU A 92 20.40 3.41 -20.23
C LEU A 92 20.47 2.11 -21.00
N ASN A 93 21.08 2.15 -22.19
CA ASN A 93 21.37 0.98 -23.00
C ASN A 93 22.89 0.79 -23.09
N THR A 94 23.37 -0.39 -22.77
CA THR A 94 24.81 -0.64 -22.81
C THR A 94 25.13 -2.06 -23.23
N THR A 95 26.22 -2.21 -23.98
CA THR A 95 26.89 -3.47 -24.30
C THR A 95 28.25 -3.45 -23.61
N PRO A 96 28.32 -3.76 -22.29
CA PRO A 96 29.54 -3.65 -21.51
C PRO A 96 30.68 -4.49 -22.07
N PHE A 97 30.34 -5.62 -22.68
CA PHE A 97 31.30 -6.57 -23.18
C PHE A 97 30.82 -7.20 -24.50
N GLU A 98 31.67 -7.19 -25.52
CA GLU A 98 31.43 -7.83 -26.81
C GLU A 98 32.75 -8.32 -27.41
N ASN A 99 32.75 -9.58 -27.82
CA ASN A 99 33.81 -10.18 -28.65
C ASN A 99 33.22 -11.29 -29.55
N GLN A 100 34.07 -12.06 -30.19
CA GLN A 100 33.65 -13.09 -31.15
C GLN A 100 32.67 -14.13 -30.53
N ASP A 101 32.87 -14.52 -29.29
CA ASP A 101 32.11 -15.58 -28.62
C ASP A 101 31.05 -15.01 -27.65
N TRP A 102 31.26 -13.85 -27.09
CA TRP A 102 30.46 -13.26 -26.03
C TRP A 102 29.87 -11.93 -26.45
N THR A 103 28.62 -11.70 -26.07
CA THR A 103 27.97 -10.38 -26.07
C THR A 103 27.14 -10.27 -24.79
N TRP A 104 27.31 -9.17 -24.08
CA TRP A 104 26.50 -8.85 -22.91
C TRP A 104 25.79 -7.51 -23.14
N ASP A 105 24.46 -7.55 -23.25
CA ASP A 105 23.61 -6.38 -23.34
C ASP A 105 22.91 -6.15 -22.01
N LEU A 106 22.87 -4.91 -21.58
CA LEU A 106 22.19 -4.47 -20.37
C LEU A 106 21.41 -3.19 -20.66
N ASN A 107 20.08 -3.27 -20.48
CA ASN A 107 19.17 -2.14 -20.59
C ASN A 107 18.60 -1.86 -19.20
N PHE A 108 18.73 -0.63 -18.77
CA PHE A 108 18.20 -0.14 -17.51
C PHE A 108 17.26 1.03 -17.78
N THR A 109 16.13 1.08 -17.06
CA THR A 109 15.19 2.18 -17.12
C THR A 109 14.94 2.70 -15.71
N PHE A 110 14.87 4.01 -15.59
CA PHE A 110 14.52 4.69 -14.35
C PHE A 110 13.47 5.75 -14.67
N SER A 111 12.42 5.83 -13.85
CA SER A 111 11.43 6.89 -13.94
C SER A 111 11.03 7.38 -12.56
N LYS A 112 10.93 8.69 -12.42
CA LYS A 112 10.44 9.36 -11.22
C LYS A 112 9.42 10.41 -11.63
N ASN A 113 8.20 10.33 -11.08
CA ASN A 113 7.18 11.36 -11.23
C ASN A 113 6.86 11.96 -9.86
N SER A 114 6.69 13.27 -9.81
CA SER A 114 6.20 13.99 -8.64
C SER A 114 4.94 14.76 -9.04
N SER A 115 3.86 14.47 -8.36
CA SER A 115 2.55 15.11 -8.53
C SER A 115 2.34 16.15 -7.44
N LYS A 116 1.72 17.28 -7.78
CA LYS A 116 1.34 18.32 -6.82
C LYS A 116 0.03 18.98 -7.22
N ILE A 117 -0.88 19.08 -6.27
CA ILE A 117 -2.07 19.92 -6.39
C ILE A 117 -1.67 21.37 -6.17
N VAL A 118 -1.71 22.19 -7.22
CA VAL A 118 -1.33 23.61 -7.17
C VAL A 118 -2.48 24.46 -6.67
N GLU A 119 -3.69 24.13 -7.10
CA GLU A 119 -4.89 24.88 -6.83
C GLU A 119 -6.12 23.98 -6.84
N LEU A 120 -7.09 24.24 -5.98
CA LEU A 120 -8.43 23.65 -6.00
C LEU A 120 -9.47 24.76 -6.11
N HIS A 121 -10.70 24.39 -6.49
CA HIS A 121 -11.83 25.31 -6.58
C HIS A 121 -12.08 26.00 -5.22
N GLU A 122 -12.41 27.27 -5.22
CA GLU A 122 -12.60 28.11 -4.01
C GLU A 122 -13.64 27.55 -3.01
N ASN A 123 -14.61 26.79 -3.50
CA ASN A 123 -15.62 26.12 -2.67
C ASN A 123 -15.10 24.85 -1.96
N VAL A 124 -13.83 24.47 -2.18
CA VAL A 124 -13.21 23.32 -1.53
C VAL A 124 -12.46 23.81 -0.29
N ALA A 125 -13.02 23.60 0.90
CA ALA A 125 -12.47 24.13 2.13
C ALA A 125 -11.08 23.56 2.49
N ASN A 126 -10.90 22.24 2.37
CA ASN A 126 -9.66 21.57 2.81
C ASN A 126 -9.08 20.61 1.76
N TYR A 127 -9.86 19.66 1.28
CA TYR A 127 -9.46 18.66 0.29
C TYR A 127 -10.67 18.09 -0.45
N ILE A 128 -10.43 17.46 -1.57
CA ILE A 128 -11.42 16.65 -2.32
C ILE A 128 -11.13 15.18 -2.04
N GLY A 129 -12.12 14.41 -1.58
CA GLY A 129 -12.02 12.96 -1.47
C GLY A 129 -11.98 12.31 -2.86
N LEU A 130 -10.98 11.49 -3.12
CA LEU A 130 -10.83 10.74 -4.36
C LEU A 130 -11.34 9.30 -4.19
N THR A 131 -10.90 8.63 -3.13
CA THR A 131 -11.29 7.24 -2.81
C THR A 131 -11.19 7.00 -1.31
N GLY A 132 -12.22 6.38 -0.72
CA GLY A 132 -12.29 6.15 0.72
C GLY A 132 -12.65 7.43 1.48
N ASP A 133 -12.58 7.36 2.80
CA ASP A 133 -12.86 8.48 3.69
C ASP A 133 -11.86 8.47 4.85
N PRO A 134 -11.12 9.58 5.09
CA PRO A 134 -10.14 9.65 6.16
C PRO A 134 -10.70 9.51 7.57
N ALA A 135 -11.96 9.91 7.79
CA ALA A 135 -12.56 10.00 9.12
C ALA A 135 -13.70 8.99 9.36
N TYR A 136 -14.31 8.46 8.30
CA TYR A 136 -15.50 7.64 8.40
C TYR A 136 -15.34 6.30 7.69
N GLY A 137 -16.27 5.41 8.01
CA GLY A 137 -16.32 4.06 7.46
C GLY A 137 -15.31 3.10 8.10
N ASN A 138 -15.29 1.88 7.59
CA ASN A 138 -14.51 0.79 8.19
C ASN A 138 -12.99 0.95 8.01
N TYR A 139 -12.56 1.82 7.11
CA TYR A 139 -11.14 1.90 6.76
C TYR A 139 -10.42 3.05 7.45
N ARG A 140 -11.09 4.18 7.68
CA ARG A 140 -10.52 5.40 8.26
C ARG A 140 -9.24 5.85 7.58
N ILE A 141 -9.17 5.65 6.28
CA ILE A 141 -8.12 6.13 5.40
C ILE A 141 -8.73 6.45 4.04
N GLY A 142 -8.38 7.57 3.49
CA GLY A 142 -8.84 8.02 2.19
C GLY A 142 -7.72 8.63 1.37
N SER A 143 -7.80 8.46 0.05
CA SER A 143 -6.97 9.21 -0.87
C SER A 143 -7.66 10.51 -1.25
N VAL A 144 -6.92 11.60 -1.23
CA VAL A 144 -7.46 12.95 -1.39
C VAL A 144 -6.63 13.78 -2.38
N ALA A 145 -7.24 14.84 -2.89
CA ALA A 145 -6.57 15.97 -3.52
C ALA A 145 -6.58 17.15 -2.53
N LYS A 146 -5.41 17.58 -2.08
CA LYS A 146 -5.21 18.68 -1.14
C LYS A 146 -4.18 19.64 -1.69
N VAL A 147 -4.43 20.95 -1.62
CA VAL A 147 -3.48 21.97 -2.10
C VAL A 147 -2.13 21.81 -1.41
N GLY A 148 -1.07 21.77 -2.19
CA GLY A 148 0.30 21.54 -1.74
C GLY A 148 0.71 20.08 -1.62
N GLY A 149 -0.24 19.15 -1.52
CA GLY A 149 -0.01 17.71 -1.47
C GLY A 149 0.03 17.05 -2.85
N ALA A 150 0.40 15.77 -2.87
CA ALA A 150 0.35 14.96 -4.08
C ALA A 150 -1.09 14.64 -4.50
N TYR A 151 -1.32 14.35 -5.77
CA TYR A 151 -2.57 13.72 -6.20
C TYR A 151 -2.60 12.28 -5.69
N GLY A 152 -3.58 11.97 -4.84
CA GLY A 152 -3.61 10.69 -4.15
C GLY A 152 -2.90 10.70 -2.79
N LEU A 153 -2.75 11.89 -2.19
CA LEU A 153 -2.33 12.01 -0.79
C LEU A 153 -3.24 11.17 0.09
N LEU A 154 -2.67 10.36 0.97
CA LEU A 154 -3.41 9.55 1.92
C LEU A 154 -3.55 10.28 3.25
N MET A 155 -4.78 10.30 3.75
CA MET A 155 -5.11 10.88 5.05
C MET A 155 -5.88 9.87 5.91
N SER A 156 -5.70 9.91 7.23
CA SER A 156 -6.34 9.01 8.19
C SER A 156 -6.58 9.69 9.51
N ASP A 157 -7.67 9.36 10.20
CA ASP A 157 -7.96 9.76 11.58
C ASP A 157 -7.56 8.69 12.61
N SER A 158 -6.86 7.65 12.18
CA SER A 158 -6.52 6.51 13.04
C SER A 158 -5.21 6.66 13.79
N ALA A 159 -4.57 7.83 13.78
CA ALA A 159 -3.37 8.10 14.55
C ALA A 159 -3.58 7.87 16.05
N PRO A 160 -2.61 7.27 16.78
CA PRO A 160 -2.72 7.12 18.22
C PRO A 160 -2.69 8.49 18.91
N LYS A 161 -3.52 8.63 19.93
CA LYS A 161 -3.50 9.79 20.80
C LYS A 161 -2.23 9.75 21.66
N ILE A 162 -1.42 10.79 21.58
CA ILE A 162 -0.19 10.90 22.37
C ILE A 162 -0.43 11.81 23.57
N ASP A 163 -0.06 11.34 24.76
CA ASP A 163 0.00 12.19 25.94
C ASP A 163 1.20 13.15 25.82
N LYS A 164 0.92 14.44 25.88
CA LYS A 164 1.94 15.47 25.65
C LYS A 164 3.00 15.54 26.75
N ALA A 165 2.67 15.10 27.96
CA ALA A 165 3.58 15.17 29.09
C ALA A 165 4.61 14.04 29.06
N SER A 166 4.17 12.84 28.74
CA SER A 166 5.03 11.65 28.71
C SER A 166 5.58 11.30 27.32
N GLY A 167 4.94 11.79 26.24
CA GLY A 167 5.24 11.40 24.88
C GLY A 167 4.76 9.97 24.51
N LEU A 168 4.04 9.30 25.41
CA LEU A 168 3.56 7.95 25.20
C LEU A 168 2.16 7.92 24.57
N PRO A 169 1.82 6.86 23.81
CA PRO A 169 0.46 6.60 23.38
C PRO A 169 -0.48 6.45 24.57
N VAL A 170 -1.67 7.05 24.51
CA VAL A 170 -2.72 6.86 25.51
C VAL A 170 -3.37 5.50 25.29
N LEU A 171 -3.47 4.70 26.36
CA LEU A 171 -4.13 3.41 26.36
C LEU A 171 -5.57 3.54 26.82
N SER A 172 -6.49 3.00 26.04
CA SER A 172 -7.90 2.87 26.40
C SER A 172 -8.09 1.74 27.39
N THR A 173 -8.88 2.00 28.44
CA THR A 173 -9.30 1.03 29.45
C THR A 173 -10.72 0.50 29.24
N ALA A 174 -11.35 0.87 28.09
CA ALA A 174 -12.76 0.54 27.82
C ALA A 174 -13.09 -0.97 27.88
N TYR A 175 -12.12 -1.83 27.60
CA TYR A 175 -12.24 -3.27 27.68
C TYR A 175 -11.39 -3.88 28.80
N TYR A 176 -10.94 -3.08 29.75
CA TYR A 176 -10.19 -3.57 30.91
C TYR A 176 -11.13 -4.24 31.92
N ASN A 177 -11.54 -5.47 31.59
CA ASN A 177 -12.41 -6.32 32.45
C ASN A 177 -12.09 -7.80 32.21
N TYR A 178 -12.57 -8.65 33.11
CA TYR A 178 -12.31 -10.10 33.09
C TYR A 178 -12.72 -10.77 31.77
N ASN A 179 -13.90 -10.46 31.24
CA ASN A 179 -14.41 -11.08 30.01
C ASN A 179 -13.57 -10.77 28.77
N ASN A 180 -12.83 -9.69 28.79
CA ASN A 180 -11.97 -9.24 27.71
C ASN A 180 -10.48 -9.44 28.01
N MET A 181 -10.14 -10.29 28.98
CA MET A 181 -8.76 -10.53 29.41
C MET A 181 -8.01 -9.24 29.75
N HIS A 182 -8.72 -8.28 30.38
CA HIS A 182 -8.20 -6.94 30.75
C HIS A 182 -7.48 -6.23 29.61
N ALA A 183 -8.05 -6.30 28.41
CA ALA A 183 -7.42 -5.75 27.20
C ALA A 183 -7.32 -4.23 27.24
N VAL A 184 -6.15 -3.73 26.87
CA VAL A 184 -5.89 -2.31 26.60
C VAL A 184 -5.37 -2.17 25.17
N TYR A 185 -5.62 -1.02 24.54
CA TYR A 185 -5.15 -0.71 23.19
C TYR A 185 -5.05 0.81 23.02
N ASN A 186 -4.32 1.27 22.01
CA ASN A 186 -4.13 2.71 21.79
C ASN A 186 -5.45 3.43 21.50
N GLU A 187 -5.72 4.52 22.21
CA GLU A 187 -6.77 5.46 21.82
C GLU A 187 -6.39 6.19 20.54
N ARG A 188 -7.40 6.51 19.69
CA ARG A 188 -7.20 7.38 18.54
C ARG A 188 -7.15 8.85 18.95
N ALA A 189 -6.32 9.59 18.23
CA ALA A 189 -6.31 11.05 18.36
C ALA A 189 -7.63 11.68 17.87
N GLY A 190 -8.30 11.05 16.90
CA GLY A 190 -9.53 11.56 16.28
C GLY A 190 -9.28 12.77 15.36
N VAL A 191 -8.03 13.04 15.00
CA VAL A 191 -7.62 14.10 14.08
C VAL A 191 -7.19 13.47 12.77
N VAL A 192 -7.67 14.04 11.65
CA VAL A 192 -7.27 13.58 10.30
C VAL A 192 -5.89 14.12 9.98
N GLU A 193 -4.94 13.24 9.75
CA GLU A 193 -3.53 13.54 9.46
C GLU A 193 -3.09 12.94 8.13
N GLU A 194 -2.04 13.50 7.55
CA GLU A 194 -1.38 12.96 6.37
C GLU A 194 -0.54 11.75 6.76
N VAL A 195 -0.69 10.64 6.02
CA VAL A 195 0.02 9.38 6.31
C VAL A 195 0.97 8.95 5.19
N GLY A 196 0.94 9.62 4.07
CA GLY A 196 1.76 9.36 2.90
C GLY A 196 1.01 9.65 1.61
N ASP A 197 1.46 9.13 0.49
CA ASP A 197 0.74 9.17 -0.79
C ASP A 197 0.89 7.86 -1.56
N ILE A 198 0.10 7.69 -2.60
CA ILE A 198 0.06 6.45 -3.41
C ILE A 198 1.15 6.37 -4.46
N ASN A 199 1.84 7.48 -4.74
CA ASN A 199 2.78 7.56 -5.85
C ASN A 199 4.11 6.92 -5.45
N PRO A 200 4.74 6.14 -6.34
CA PRO A 200 6.08 5.64 -6.07
C PRO A 200 7.09 6.81 -6.08
N ASP A 201 8.11 6.70 -5.24
CA ASP A 201 9.27 7.58 -5.29
C ASP A 201 10.00 7.44 -6.61
N PHE A 202 10.10 6.20 -7.10
CA PHE A 202 10.60 5.89 -8.44
C PHE A 202 10.20 4.46 -8.87
N LEU A 203 10.25 4.24 -10.18
CA LEU A 203 10.18 2.94 -10.82
C LEU A 203 11.50 2.67 -11.53
N ALA A 204 11.93 1.41 -11.53
CA ALA A 204 13.11 1.00 -12.28
C ALA A 204 12.87 -0.35 -12.96
N GLY A 205 13.52 -0.56 -14.10
CA GLY A 205 13.50 -1.82 -14.82
C GLY A 205 14.89 -2.19 -15.29
N MET A 206 15.17 -3.49 -15.36
CA MET A 206 16.42 -4.00 -15.91
C MET A 206 16.14 -5.20 -16.79
N ASN A 207 16.65 -5.15 -18.03
CA ASN A 207 16.72 -6.29 -18.92
C ASN A 207 18.18 -6.60 -19.22
N THR A 208 18.59 -7.84 -19.06
CA THR A 208 19.93 -8.28 -19.41
C THR A 208 19.91 -9.48 -20.34
N SER A 209 20.85 -9.53 -21.28
CA SER A 209 21.02 -10.62 -22.24
C SER A 209 22.51 -10.94 -22.35
N LEU A 210 22.90 -12.13 -21.91
CA LEU A 210 24.27 -12.64 -22.03
C LEU A 210 24.29 -13.76 -23.06
N ARG A 211 24.95 -13.52 -24.19
CA ARG A 211 25.17 -14.51 -25.25
C ARG A 211 26.57 -15.09 -25.13
N TYR A 212 26.66 -16.40 -25.17
CA TYR A 212 27.90 -17.14 -25.34
C TYR A 212 27.75 -18.15 -26.47
N LYS A 213 28.41 -17.88 -27.59
CA LYS A 213 28.26 -18.67 -28.82
C LYS A 213 26.79 -18.85 -29.18
N ASN A 214 26.29 -20.07 -29.10
CA ASN A 214 24.91 -20.43 -29.44
C ASN A 214 23.94 -20.34 -28.24
N TRP A 215 24.42 -20.08 -27.04
CA TRP A 215 23.61 -19.92 -25.84
C TRP A 215 23.27 -18.46 -25.59
N THR A 216 22.07 -18.22 -25.13
CA THR A 216 21.67 -16.89 -24.65
C THR A 216 20.91 -17.04 -23.33
N LEU A 217 21.41 -16.38 -22.30
CA LEU A 217 20.73 -16.20 -21.00
C LEU A 217 20.12 -14.81 -20.96
N ARG A 218 18.83 -14.71 -20.58
CA ARG A 218 18.15 -13.44 -20.35
C ARG A 218 17.54 -13.40 -18.96
N ALA A 219 17.52 -12.21 -18.37
CA ALA A 219 16.78 -11.95 -17.16
C ALA A 219 16.13 -10.56 -17.23
N GLN A 220 14.94 -10.46 -16.62
CA GLN A 220 14.19 -9.21 -16.48
C GLN A 220 13.79 -8.99 -15.04
N LEU A 221 14.04 -7.77 -14.56
CA LEU A 221 13.65 -7.29 -13.24
C LEU A 221 12.81 -6.02 -13.38
N ASP A 222 11.81 -5.89 -12.53
CA ASP A 222 11.07 -4.65 -12.30
C ASP A 222 11.17 -4.28 -10.83
N ALA A 223 11.29 -2.99 -10.56
CA ALA A 223 11.35 -2.45 -9.21
C ALA A 223 10.40 -1.28 -9.04
N ARG A 224 9.74 -1.24 -7.90
CA ARG A 224 8.99 -0.10 -7.40
C ARG A 224 9.47 0.22 -5.99
N PHE A 225 9.72 1.48 -5.73
CA PHE A 225 10.03 1.99 -4.41
C PHE A 225 9.13 3.17 -4.08
N GLY A 226 8.62 3.17 -2.86
CA GLY A 226 7.75 4.22 -2.35
C GLY A 226 6.28 4.08 -2.77
N GLY A 227 5.50 5.00 -2.20
CA GLY A 227 4.05 4.99 -2.23
C GLY A 227 3.45 4.06 -1.18
N TYR A 228 2.36 4.50 -0.58
CA TYR A 228 1.67 3.75 0.47
C TYR A 228 0.46 3.01 -0.08
N VAL A 229 0.23 1.82 0.45
CA VAL A 229 -0.97 1.01 0.20
C VAL A 229 -1.58 0.59 1.52
N ALA A 230 -2.90 0.53 1.57
CA ALA A 230 -3.63 -0.01 2.70
C ALA A 230 -4.05 -1.45 2.39
N SER A 231 -3.66 -2.39 3.25
CA SER A 231 -4.00 -3.81 3.09
C SER A 231 -5.15 -4.21 4.00
N TYR A 232 -6.33 -4.38 3.41
CA TYR A 232 -7.50 -4.90 4.11
C TYR A 232 -7.24 -6.33 4.64
N ASN A 233 -6.53 -7.13 3.85
CA ASN A 233 -6.15 -8.48 4.26
C ASN A 233 -5.23 -8.47 5.47
N ASN A 234 -4.23 -7.57 5.50
CA ASN A 234 -3.36 -7.43 6.65
C ASN A 234 -4.16 -7.01 7.89
N ARG A 235 -5.02 -5.99 7.75
CA ARG A 235 -5.84 -5.48 8.84
C ARG A 235 -6.69 -6.56 9.48
N TYR A 236 -7.56 -7.20 8.69
CA TYR A 236 -8.49 -8.18 9.24
C TYR A 236 -7.86 -9.54 9.46
N GLY A 237 -6.91 -9.94 8.62
CA GLY A 237 -6.17 -11.19 8.81
C GLY A 237 -5.40 -11.21 10.13
N THR A 238 -4.78 -10.10 10.50
CA THR A 238 -4.12 -9.94 11.80
C THR A 238 -5.14 -9.88 12.94
N ALA A 239 -6.22 -9.08 12.79
CA ALA A 239 -7.26 -8.97 13.80
C ALA A 239 -7.91 -10.31 14.18
N TYR A 240 -8.05 -11.21 13.20
CA TYR A 240 -8.65 -12.52 13.38
C TYR A 240 -7.63 -13.65 13.59
N GLY A 241 -6.34 -13.33 13.66
CA GLY A 241 -5.32 -14.32 14.01
C GLY A 241 -4.82 -15.20 12.86
N PHE A 242 -4.98 -14.76 11.59
CA PHE A 242 -4.60 -15.54 10.41
C PHE A 242 -3.23 -15.17 9.84
N LEU A 243 -2.63 -14.06 10.26
CA LEU A 243 -1.36 -13.58 9.72
C LEU A 243 -0.24 -13.63 10.78
N GLY A 244 1.00 -13.66 10.31
CA GLY A 244 2.20 -13.80 11.13
C GLY A 244 2.32 -12.74 12.23
N GLU A 245 1.88 -11.50 11.97
CA GLU A 245 1.86 -10.45 12.99
C GLU A 245 1.08 -10.84 14.24
N SER A 246 -0.03 -11.54 14.08
CA SER A 246 -0.87 -12.02 15.19
C SER A 246 -0.28 -13.19 15.98
N MET A 247 0.82 -13.76 15.52
CA MET A 247 1.56 -14.79 16.25
C MET A 247 2.44 -14.20 17.36
N LYS A 248 2.77 -12.91 17.27
CA LYS A 248 3.56 -12.23 18.31
C LYS A 248 2.90 -12.42 19.69
N TRP A 249 3.74 -12.70 20.64
CA TRP A 249 3.40 -12.86 22.07
C TRP A 249 2.40 -13.98 22.40
N ARG A 250 2.01 -14.85 21.47
CA ARG A 250 1.08 -15.96 21.79
C ARG A 250 1.63 -17.00 22.74
N ASP A 251 2.93 -17.14 22.78
CA ASP A 251 3.68 -18.07 23.61
C ASP A 251 5.12 -17.60 23.77
N ALA A 252 5.90 -18.31 24.58
CA ALA A 252 7.30 -17.96 24.83
C ALA A 252 8.18 -18.00 23.57
N GLU A 253 7.90 -18.90 22.62
CA GLU A 253 8.65 -19.03 21.36
C GLU A 253 8.42 -17.81 20.45
N ASN A 254 7.22 -17.22 20.54
CA ASN A 254 6.84 -16.04 19.80
C ASN A 254 7.03 -14.72 20.59
N GLY A 255 7.86 -14.74 21.64
CA GLY A 255 8.24 -13.56 22.42
C GLY A 255 7.27 -13.20 23.55
N GLY A 256 6.33 -14.06 23.87
CA GLY A 256 5.47 -13.91 25.04
C GLY A 256 6.25 -14.06 26.35
N MET A 257 6.04 -13.13 27.28
CA MET A 257 6.65 -13.24 28.61
C MET A 257 5.86 -14.15 29.52
N THR A 258 6.57 -14.87 30.39
CA THR A 258 5.94 -15.68 31.44
C THR A 258 5.58 -14.79 32.62
N PHE A 259 4.36 -14.92 33.10
CA PHE A 259 3.88 -14.24 34.30
C PHE A 259 2.87 -15.08 35.07
N THR A 260 2.71 -14.82 36.38
CA THR A 260 1.64 -15.38 37.19
C THR A 260 0.57 -14.33 37.36
N SER A 261 -0.65 -14.60 36.90
CA SER A 261 -1.76 -13.65 36.91
C SER A 261 -2.16 -13.29 38.34
N ILE A 262 -2.33 -11.98 38.61
CA ILE A 262 -2.87 -11.49 39.88
C ILE A 262 -4.35 -11.84 40.06
N TRP A 263 -5.06 -12.20 38.96
CA TRP A 263 -6.50 -12.45 38.97
C TRP A 263 -6.87 -13.88 39.37
N ASP A 264 -6.13 -14.88 38.87
CA ASP A 264 -6.47 -16.30 39.09
C ASP A 264 -5.30 -17.15 39.59
N GLY A 265 -4.13 -16.57 39.78
CA GLY A 265 -2.93 -17.23 40.28
C GLY A 265 -2.29 -18.23 39.30
N LYS A 266 -2.77 -18.31 38.05
CA LYS A 266 -2.19 -19.22 37.06
C LYS A 266 -1.01 -18.59 36.35
N THR A 267 -0.12 -19.46 35.89
CA THR A 267 1.03 -19.05 35.07
C THR A 267 0.67 -19.10 33.60
N TYR A 268 0.96 -18.00 32.92
CA TYR A 268 0.78 -17.78 31.47
C TYR A 268 2.11 -17.51 30.81
N HIS A 269 2.20 -17.74 29.50
CA HIS A 269 3.42 -17.56 28.69
C HIS A 269 3.21 -16.63 27.48
N ASP A 270 2.13 -15.88 27.49
CA ASP A 270 1.69 -15.01 26.40
C ASP A 270 1.63 -13.53 26.80
N GLY A 271 2.39 -13.14 27.82
CA GLY A 271 2.37 -11.76 28.30
C GLY A 271 3.12 -10.80 27.40
N MET A 272 2.61 -9.57 27.28
CA MET A 272 3.33 -8.44 26.70
C MET A 272 3.04 -7.16 27.49
N ILE A 273 3.97 -6.22 27.50
CA ILE A 273 3.79 -4.91 28.13
C ILE A 273 3.50 -3.89 27.02
N PRO A 274 2.26 -3.37 26.92
CA PRO A 274 1.93 -2.31 25.97
C PRO A 274 2.77 -1.06 26.25
N ASN A 275 3.36 -0.50 25.18
CA ASN A 275 4.05 0.78 25.29
C ASN A 275 3.02 1.91 25.28
N GLY A 276 2.64 2.40 26.49
CA GLY A 276 1.64 3.45 26.58
C GLY A 276 1.37 3.87 28.02
N ILE A 277 0.53 4.88 28.17
CA ILE A 277 0.13 5.49 29.43
C ILE A 277 -1.39 5.38 29.63
N ILE A 278 -1.82 5.07 30.83
CA ILE A 278 -3.22 5.22 31.28
C ILE A 278 -3.33 6.59 31.94
N LEU A 279 -4.32 7.38 31.53
CA LEU A 279 -4.48 8.75 32.00
C LEU A 279 -4.87 8.81 33.48
N GLY A 280 -4.48 9.90 34.12
CA GLY A 280 -4.83 10.14 35.52
C GLY A 280 -6.34 10.25 35.76
N GLY A 281 -6.78 9.64 36.85
CA GLY A 281 -8.19 9.58 37.21
C GLY A 281 -8.94 8.36 36.66
N GLU A 282 -8.37 7.62 35.71
CA GLU A 282 -8.91 6.32 35.29
C GLU A 282 -8.95 5.34 36.46
N VAL A 283 -10.01 4.56 36.53
CA VAL A 283 -10.22 3.57 37.60
C VAL A 283 -10.08 2.17 37.03
N LEU A 284 -9.06 1.45 37.51
CA LEU A 284 -8.80 0.07 37.13
C LEU A 284 -9.35 -0.87 38.18
N ASN A 285 -10.07 -1.91 37.74
CA ASN A 285 -10.42 -3.02 38.64
C ASN A 285 -9.16 -3.83 38.91
N THR A 286 -9.00 -4.26 40.15
CA THR A 286 -7.95 -5.18 40.59
C THR A 286 -8.57 -6.28 41.45
N PRO A 287 -7.89 -7.41 41.70
CA PRO A 287 -8.40 -8.47 42.59
C PRO A 287 -8.69 -7.97 43.99
N ASN A 288 -8.03 -6.91 44.43
CA ASN A 288 -8.15 -6.33 45.79
C ASN A 288 -9.05 -5.08 45.85
N GLY A 289 -9.87 -4.83 44.83
CA GLY A 289 -10.74 -3.66 44.73
C GLY A 289 -10.41 -2.78 43.51
N THR A 290 -10.47 -1.46 43.66
CA THR A 290 -10.20 -0.55 42.59
C THR A 290 -8.90 0.24 42.82
N TYR A 291 -8.19 0.57 41.75
CA TYR A 291 -7.02 1.42 41.74
C TYR A 291 -7.31 2.66 40.90
N THR A 292 -7.17 3.83 41.46
CA THR A 292 -7.28 5.09 40.73
C THR A 292 -5.89 5.52 40.27
N VAL A 293 -5.71 5.68 38.96
CA VAL A 293 -4.45 6.11 38.36
C VAL A 293 -4.11 7.53 38.82
N ALA A 294 -2.86 7.77 39.19
CA ALA A 294 -2.38 9.05 39.69
C ALA A 294 -2.63 10.20 38.68
N ALA A 295 -2.83 11.43 39.18
CA ALA A 295 -3.25 12.57 38.38
C ALA A 295 -2.38 12.87 37.14
N GLY A 296 -1.08 12.52 37.18
CA GLY A 296 -0.16 12.67 36.01
C GLY A 296 -0.23 11.55 34.99
N GLY A 297 -1.10 10.55 35.21
CA GLY A 297 -1.09 9.30 34.43
C GLY A 297 0.04 8.36 34.84
N GLU A 298 -0.06 7.12 34.46
CA GLU A 298 0.95 6.09 34.75
C GLU A 298 1.16 5.19 33.53
N SER A 299 2.43 4.93 33.20
CA SER A 299 2.73 3.96 32.13
C SER A 299 2.26 2.55 32.51
N TYR A 300 1.86 1.78 31.51
CA TYR A 300 1.42 0.38 31.75
C TYR A 300 2.53 -0.43 32.44
N GLU A 301 3.78 -0.21 32.05
CA GLU A 301 4.94 -0.83 32.67
C GLU A 301 5.06 -0.50 34.16
N SER A 302 4.81 0.77 34.55
CA SER A 302 4.82 1.19 35.95
C SER A 302 3.73 0.50 36.76
N LEU A 303 2.52 0.43 36.20
CA LEU A 303 1.39 -0.25 36.85
C LEU A 303 1.65 -1.76 37.01
N TYR A 304 2.26 -2.38 36.02
CA TYR A 304 2.69 -3.79 36.11
C TYR A 304 3.74 -3.99 37.21
N LYS A 305 4.78 -3.17 37.26
CA LYS A 305 5.81 -3.25 38.30
C LYS A 305 5.27 -3.04 39.72
N LYS A 306 4.17 -2.31 39.85
CA LYS A 306 3.43 -2.13 41.13
C LYS A 306 2.50 -3.31 41.46
N GLY A 307 2.33 -4.26 40.58
CA GLY A 307 1.39 -5.37 40.74
C GLY A 307 -0.10 -4.96 40.65
N ILE A 308 -0.38 -3.83 39.97
CA ILE A 308 -1.75 -3.34 39.77
C ILE A 308 -2.40 -3.97 38.56
N VAL A 309 -1.62 -4.28 37.50
CA VAL A 309 -2.09 -4.92 36.27
C VAL A 309 -1.22 -6.12 35.95
N ASP A 310 -1.79 -7.10 35.27
CA ASP A 310 -1.05 -8.17 34.59
C ASP A 310 -0.46 -7.65 33.29
N PRO A 311 0.54 -8.33 32.69
CA PRO A 311 0.86 -8.17 31.28
C PRO A 311 -0.40 -8.35 30.43
N GLN A 312 -0.48 -7.63 29.32
CA GLN A 312 -1.52 -7.85 28.32
C GLN A 312 -1.35 -9.24 27.71
N HIS A 313 -2.41 -10.02 27.60
CA HIS A 313 -2.38 -11.32 26.94
C HIS A 313 -2.23 -11.17 25.42
N GLY A 314 -1.16 -11.73 24.84
CA GLY A 314 -0.94 -11.80 23.39
C GLY A 314 -1.96 -12.69 22.67
N THR A 315 -2.66 -13.57 23.40
CA THR A 315 -3.77 -14.39 22.88
C THR A 315 -5.13 -13.68 22.92
N SER A 316 -5.22 -12.47 23.48
CA SER A 316 -6.49 -11.75 23.62
C SER A 316 -7.07 -11.34 22.26
N TRP A 317 -8.19 -11.96 21.89
CA TRP A 317 -8.96 -11.56 20.71
C TRP A 317 -9.41 -10.10 20.79
N THR A 318 -9.82 -9.63 21.97
CA THR A 318 -10.26 -8.25 22.17
C THR A 318 -9.14 -7.25 21.89
N TYR A 319 -7.90 -7.54 22.30
CA TYR A 319 -6.73 -6.73 21.98
C TYR A 319 -6.56 -6.64 20.45
N TRP A 320 -6.40 -7.76 19.77
CA TRP A 320 -6.15 -7.80 18.33
C TRP A 320 -7.30 -7.18 17.52
N ASN A 321 -8.54 -7.47 17.89
CA ASN A 321 -9.70 -6.93 17.20
C ASN A 321 -9.78 -5.39 17.32
N ASN A 322 -9.61 -4.85 18.52
CA ASN A 322 -9.65 -3.40 18.71
C ASN A 322 -8.44 -2.70 18.12
N ALA A 323 -7.25 -3.26 18.31
CA ALA A 323 -6.04 -2.70 17.76
C ALA A 323 -6.05 -2.64 16.21
N TRP A 324 -6.55 -3.68 15.55
CA TRP A 324 -6.45 -3.84 14.10
C TRP A 324 -7.77 -3.62 13.36
N SER A 325 -8.86 -4.24 13.81
CA SER A 325 -10.13 -4.18 13.10
C SER A 325 -10.79 -2.81 13.21
N THR A 326 -10.72 -2.14 14.34
CA THR A 326 -11.30 -0.81 14.55
C THR A 326 -10.41 0.32 14.01
N GLY A 327 -9.19 0.02 13.58
CA GLY A 327 -8.24 1.00 13.06
C GLY A 327 -7.70 1.94 14.13
N THR A 328 -7.51 1.44 15.35
CA THR A 328 -6.87 2.19 16.44
C THR A 328 -5.35 2.15 16.40
N ILE A 329 -4.77 1.23 15.59
CA ILE A 329 -3.34 1.19 15.26
C ILE A 329 -3.22 1.43 13.77
N ASN A 330 -2.72 2.60 13.38
CA ASN A 330 -2.77 3.08 12.00
C ASN A 330 -1.65 2.59 11.13
N ASP A 331 -0.43 2.50 11.62
CA ASP A 331 0.75 2.10 10.83
C ASP A 331 0.83 0.59 10.58
N SER A 332 -0.09 -0.18 11.15
CA SER A 332 -0.08 -1.63 11.06
C SER A 332 -0.71 -2.18 9.78
N TRP A 333 -1.62 -1.47 9.14
CA TRP A 333 -2.34 -1.97 7.97
C TRP A 333 -2.13 -1.15 6.68
N TYR A 334 -1.45 0.00 6.73
CA TYR A 334 -0.92 0.66 5.55
C TYR A 334 0.60 0.63 5.59
N LYS A 335 1.18 0.32 4.46
CA LYS A 335 2.62 0.06 4.31
C LYS A 335 3.14 0.78 3.09
N GLU A 336 4.39 1.20 3.19
CA GLU A 336 5.14 1.63 2.03
C GLU A 336 5.40 0.45 1.10
N LEU A 337 5.14 0.63 -0.18
CA LEU A 337 5.18 -0.42 -1.18
C LEU A 337 6.52 -0.44 -1.90
N ASN A 338 7.41 -1.32 -1.46
CA ASN A 338 8.72 -1.53 -2.05
C ASN A 338 8.83 -2.97 -2.54
N TYR A 339 9.19 -3.17 -3.79
CA TYR A 339 9.48 -4.50 -4.31
C TYR A 339 10.48 -4.49 -5.46
N ILE A 340 11.17 -5.62 -5.63
CA ILE A 340 11.93 -5.99 -6.82
C ILE A 340 11.41 -7.34 -7.28
N ALA A 341 10.79 -7.38 -8.46
CA ALA A 341 10.20 -8.59 -9.05
C ALA A 341 11.12 -9.20 -10.09
N LEU A 342 11.37 -10.52 -10.00
CA LEU A 342 12.03 -11.29 -11.04
C LEU A 342 10.99 -11.75 -12.06
N ARG A 343 10.87 -10.98 -13.15
CA ARG A 343 9.83 -11.15 -14.18
C ARG A 343 10.07 -12.33 -15.08
N GLU A 344 11.30 -12.47 -15.54
CA GLU A 344 11.66 -13.57 -16.45
C GLU A 344 13.12 -13.97 -16.24
N VAL A 345 13.37 -15.28 -16.35
CA VAL A 345 14.67 -15.84 -16.66
C VAL A 345 14.47 -16.83 -17.78
N SER A 346 15.27 -16.71 -18.84
CA SER A 346 15.22 -17.63 -19.96
C SER A 346 16.60 -18.03 -20.46
N VAL A 347 16.71 -19.29 -20.91
CA VAL A 347 17.88 -19.84 -21.56
C VAL A 347 17.49 -20.33 -22.94
N SER A 348 18.18 -19.84 -23.96
CA SER A 348 17.95 -20.19 -25.35
C SER A 348 19.19 -20.84 -25.94
N TYR A 349 18.98 -21.82 -26.80
CA TYR A 349 20.02 -22.41 -27.62
C TYR A 349 19.67 -22.35 -29.10
N SER A 350 20.52 -21.71 -29.89
CA SER A 350 20.40 -21.62 -31.34
C SER A 350 21.20 -22.73 -31.99
N PHE A 351 20.54 -23.66 -32.62
CA PHE A 351 21.20 -24.81 -33.29
C PHE A 351 22.01 -24.32 -34.52
N PRO A 352 23.19 -24.90 -34.77
CA PRO A 352 23.92 -24.64 -36.00
C PRO A 352 23.06 -24.93 -37.23
N SER A 353 23.25 -24.13 -38.29
CA SER A 353 22.47 -24.25 -39.52
C SER A 353 22.52 -25.63 -40.18
N ALA A 354 23.62 -26.37 -39.99
CA ALA A 354 23.77 -27.75 -40.44
C ALA A 354 22.75 -28.70 -39.78
N ILE A 355 22.35 -28.45 -38.54
CA ILE A 355 21.33 -29.25 -37.83
C ILE A 355 19.92 -28.82 -38.30
N ALA A 356 19.66 -27.52 -38.40
CA ALA A 356 18.37 -26.99 -38.88
C ALA A 356 18.04 -27.50 -40.28
N LYS A 357 19.02 -27.51 -41.18
CA LYS A 357 18.84 -28.04 -42.55
C LYS A 357 18.45 -29.52 -42.63
N LYS A 358 18.82 -30.36 -41.63
CA LYS A 358 18.42 -31.76 -41.60
C LYS A 358 16.91 -31.97 -41.45
N ILE A 359 16.19 -30.97 -40.90
CA ILE A 359 14.74 -30.96 -40.77
C ILE A 359 14.06 -30.06 -41.80
N GLY A 360 14.81 -29.57 -42.81
CA GLY A 360 14.30 -28.68 -43.84
C GLY A 360 14.15 -27.21 -43.39
N ALA A 361 14.61 -26.86 -42.20
CA ALA A 361 14.53 -25.52 -41.68
C ALA A 361 15.80 -24.67 -41.96
N SER A 362 15.62 -23.37 -42.13
CA SER A 362 16.73 -22.38 -42.23
C SER A 362 17.34 -22.03 -40.87
N SER A 363 16.52 -22.06 -39.82
CA SER A 363 16.96 -21.87 -38.43
C SER A 363 16.16 -22.72 -37.46
N LEU A 364 16.78 -23.07 -36.33
CA LEU A 364 16.16 -23.80 -35.23
C LEU A 364 16.66 -23.21 -33.90
N ASN A 365 15.73 -22.84 -33.05
CA ASN A 365 16.02 -22.32 -31.69
C ASN A 365 15.10 -23.01 -30.68
N VAL A 366 15.67 -23.31 -29.49
CA VAL A 366 14.90 -23.85 -28.35
C VAL A 366 15.13 -22.93 -27.18
N THR A 367 14.05 -22.50 -26.53
CA THR A 367 14.06 -21.62 -25.37
C THR A 367 13.26 -22.22 -24.23
N ALA A 368 13.89 -22.32 -23.06
CA ALA A 368 13.21 -22.57 -21.79
C ALA A 368 13.13 -21.25 -21.01
N ALA A 369 11.93 -20.91 -20.55
CA ALA A 369 11.69 -19.66 -19.81
C ALA A 369 10.83 -19.91 -18.58
N GLY A 370 11.20 -19.26 -17.48
CA GLY A 370 10.38 -19.09 -16.29
C GLY A 370 9.96 -17.63 -16.15
N ARG A 371 8.67 -17.38 -15.96
CA ARG A 371 8.10 -16.04 -15.81
C ARG A 371 7.41 -15.87 -14.48
N ASN A 372 7.41 -14.63 -13.95
CA ASN A 372 6.88 -14.30 -12.63
C ASN A 372 7.46 -15.22 -11.56
N LEU A 373 8.79 -15.25 -11.45
CA LEU A 373 9.50 -16.22 -10.59
C LEU A 373 9.48 -15.85 -9.11
N GLY A 374 9.11 -14.63 -8.77
CA GLY A 374 8.99 -14.18 -7.39
C GLY A 374 9.51 -12.76 -7.18
N TYR A 375 9.58 -12.38 -5.92
CA TYR A 375 10.11 -11.10 -5.49
C TYR A 375 11.47 -11.32 -4.81
N LEU A 376 12.48 -10.57 -5.26
CA LEU A 376 13.80 -10.50 -4.59
C LEU A 376 13.73 -9.59 -3.37
N LEU A 377 12.84 -8.60 -3.41
CA LEU A 377 12.47 -7.72 -2.31
C LEU A 377 10.94 -7.57 -2.30
N ASN A 378 10.34 -7.63 -1.12
CA ASN A 378 8.91 -7.38 -0.95
C ASN A 378 8.67 -6.82 0.46
N SER A 379 8.19 -5.58 0.56
CA SER A 379 7.89 -4.92 1.83
C SER A 379 6.55 -5.33 2.45
N MET A 380 5.72 -6.04 1.67
CA MET A 380 4.42 -6.46 2.18
C MET A 380 4.55 -7.58 3.21
N PRO A 381 3.79 -7.54 4.31
CA PRO A 381 3.83 -8.58 5.34
C PRO A 381 3.42 -9.94 4.77
N ASP A 382 3.95 -11.02 5.34
CA ASP A 382 3.65 -12.41 5.00
C ASP A 382 3.81 -12.75 3.51
N ASN A 383 4.74 -12.08 2.82
CA ASN A 383 4.97 -12.21 1.38
C ASN A 383 3.71 -12.01 0.52
N MET A 384 2.74 -11.22 0.99
CA MET A 384 1.58 -10.87 0.18
C MET A 384 2.01 -10.27 -1.15
N ASN A 385 1.29 -10.62 -2.21
CA ASN A 385 1.57 -10.09 -3.54
C ASN A 385 1.39 -8.56 -3.55
N PRO A 386 2.47 -7.77 -3.73
CA PRO A 386 2.43 -6.30 -3.68
C PRO A 386 1.66 -5.68 -4.84
N GLU A 387 1.40 -6.45 -5.91
CA GLU A 387 0.68 -6.01 -7.10
C GLU A 387 -0.83 -6.35 -7.06
N SER A 388 -1.33 -6.83 -5.92
CA SER A 388 -2.76 -7.15 -5.73
C SER A 388 -3.63 -5.92 -5.49
N MET A 389 -3.21 -4.73 -5.86
CA MET A 389 -4.05 -3.53 -5.79
C MET A 389 -5.28 -3.68 -6.67
N ARG A 390 -6.43 -3.30 -6.13
CA ARG A 390 -7.70 -3.40 -6.85
C ARG A 390 -7.98 -2.11 -7.60
N GLY A 391 -8.02 -2.22 -8.93
CA GLY A 391 -8.39 -1.15 -9.85
C GLY A 391 -7.21 -0.46 -10.52
N THR A 392 -7.51 0.32 -11.55
CA THR A 392 -6.55 0.98 -12.44
C THR A 392 -6.47 2.49 -12.26
N GLN A 393 -7.30 3.06 -11.36
CA GLN A 393 -7.29 4.50 -11.12
C GLN A 393 -6.14 4.90 -10.21
N ALA A 394 -5.49 6.02 -10.51
CA ALA A 394 -4.38 6.56 -9.74
C ALA A 394 -4.71 6.82 -8.25
N SER A 395 -5.99 6.99 -7.92
CA SER A 395 -6.46 7.18 -6.55
C SER A 395 -6.66 5.88 -5.76
N GLN A 396 -6.50 4.71 -6.39
CA GLN A 396 -6.73 3.42 -5.73
C GLN A 396 -5.47 2.96 -5.01
N PHE A 397 -5.58 2.82 -3.71
CA PHE A 397 -4.46 2.50 -2.82
C PHE A 397 -4.71 1.26 -1.97
N MET A 398 -5.83 0.55 -2.18
CA MET A 398 -6.29 -0.47 -1.25
C MET A 398 -6.15 -1.87 -1.82
N ILE A 399 -5.47 -2.75 -1.07
CA ILE A 399 -5.43 -4.18 -1.33
C ILE A 399 -6.56 -4.84 -0.53
N ARG A 400 -7.62 -5.29 -1.22
CA ARG A 400 -8.80 -5.95 -0.61
C ARG A 400 -8.80 -7.46 -0.73
N SER A 401 -8.07 -7.98 -1.71
CA SER A 401 -7.90 -9.42 -1.90
C SER A 401 -6.50 -9.66 -2.43
N VAL A 402 -5.87 -10.74 -2.02
CA VAL A 402 -4.55 -11.12 -2.52
C VAL A 402 -4.75 -12.14 -3.63
N SER A 403 -4.35 -11.77 -4.85
CA SER A 403 -4.24 -12.73 -5.94
C SER A 403 -2.98 -13.57 -5.73
N PRO A 404 -3.05 -14.88 -5.84
CA PRO A 404 -1.86 -15.71 -5.78
C PRO A 404 -0.85 -15.28 -6.82
N TYR A 405 0.42 -15.28 -6.45
CA TYR A 405 1.50 -15.08 -7.39
C TYR A 405 1.75 -16.39 -8.12
N VAL A 406 1.65 -16.36 -9.45
CA VAL A 406 1.73 -17.59 -10.29
C VAL A 406 2.96 -17.51 -11.17
N ALA A 407 3.90 -18.42 -10.97
CA ALA A 407 5.02 -18.62 -11.88
C ALA A 407 4.57 -19.48 -13.07
N ASN A 408 5.05 -19.12 -14.25
CA ASN A 408 4.80 -19.86 -15.50
C ASN A 408 6.11 -20.35 -16.09
N TYR A 409 6.13 -21.59 -16.52
CA TYR A 409 7.28 -22.20 -17.20
C TYR A 409 6.89 -22.58 -18.61
N THR A 410 7.72 -22.22 -19.58
CA THR A 410 7.48 -22.49 -21.00
C THR A 410 8.70 -23.11 -21.64
N LEU A 411 8.47 -24.05 -22.56
CA LEU A 411 9.46 -24.55 -23.51
C LEU A 411 8.97 -24.20 -24.93
N THR A 412 9.76 -23.44 -25.65
CA THR A 412 9.43 -22.97 -27.00
C THR A 412 10.44 -23.50 -27.99
N ILE A 413 9.94 -24.06 -29.10
CA ILE A 413 10.75 -24.49 -30.24
C ILE A 413 10.34 -23.61 -31.43
N ASN A 414 11.28 -22.86 -31.97
CA ASN A 414 11.08 -22.04 -33.15
C ASN A 414 11.90 -22.62 -34.31
N ALA A 415 11.22 -22.98 -35.40
CA ALA A 415 11.84 -23.40 -36.64
C ALA A 415 11.35 -22.49 -37.79
N THR A 416 12.28 -21.99 -38.59
CA THR A 416 11.97 -21.20 -39.79
C THR A 416 12.30 -22.07 -41.02
N PHE A 417 11.36 -22.26 -41.89
CA PHE A 417 11.52 -23.04 -43.11
C PHE A 417 11.78 -22.18 -44.32
#